data_1ada441e9ba58607a329916fc9deccf7
#
_entry.id   1ada441e9ba58607a329916fc9deccf7
#
_cell.length_a   1.000
_cell.length_b   1.000
_cell.length_c   1.000
_cell.angle_alpha   90.00
_cell.angle_beta   90.00
_cell.angle_gamma   90.00
#
_symmetry.space_group_name_H-M   'P 1'
#
loop_
_entity.id
_entity.type
_entity.pdbx_description
1 polymer ?
#
loop_
_entity_poly.entity_id
_entity_poly.type
_entity_poly.pdbx_seq_one_letter_code
_entity_poly.pdbx_strand_id
1 'polypeptide(L)'
;MSKGLFITGTDTDIGKTYVTALIVKTLRKAGLDMGYYKAAISGAPTVGESDAGFVNKFADIKEPEDMILSYLYQHAVSPHLAARLEGNPVEKEVILKAWKRVTEKYPYVTMEGSGGIVCPIRHDEKAVYYLTDIIEWLHLPVLVIADAGLGTINHVVTTCEYIRNRHIPIKGIILNNWKGGVMEEDNVAMIEEITGVRVIAKVQKGDDILHCDLKELAACYEEI
;
A
#
# COMPACT_ATOMS: atom_id res chain seq x y z
N MET A 1 8.46 1.79 20.51
CA MET A 1 7.82 2.59 19.45
C MET A 1 7.57 1.65 18.30
N SER A 2 6.44 1.79 17.63
CA SER A 2 6.11 0.96 16.46
C SER A 2 6.70 1.58 15.21
N LYS A 3 6.86 0.77 14.16
CA LYS A 3 7.33 1.20 12.85
C LYS A 3 6.24 1.00 11.81
N GLY A 4 6.06 1.98 10.95
CA GLY A 4 5.03 1.97 9.91
C GLY A 4 5.60 2.12 8.51
N LEU A 5 4.87 1.58 7.53
CA LEU A 5 5.14 1.73 6.10
C LEU A 5 3.81 1.81 5.35
N PHE A 6 3.68 2.77 4.46
CA PHE A 6 2.52 2.87 3.56
C PHE A 6 2.85 2.29 2.19
N ILE A 7 2.00 1.40 1.69
CA ILE A 7 2.11 0.82 0.35
C ILE A 7 1.15 1.55 -0.58
N THR A 8 1.69 2.19 -1.60
CA THR A 8 0.89 2.77 -2.69
C THR A 8 1.17 2.08 -4.01
N GLY A 9 0.33 2.32 -5.00
CA GLY A 9 0.54 1.87 -6.36
C GLY A 9 0.60 3.03 -7.35
N THR A 10 1.18 2.78 -8.50
CA THR A 10 1.12 3.71 -9.63
C THR A 10 -0.26 3.76 -10.28
N ASP A 11 -1.06 2.69 -10.10
CA ASP A 11 -2.41 2.58 -10.65
C ASP A 11 -3.25 1.55 -9.89
N THR A 12 -4.51 1.35 -10.33
CA THR A 12 -5.39 0.25 -9.93
C THR A 12 -4.97 -1.03 -10.69
N ASP A 13 -5.28 -2.20 -10.14
CA ASP A 13 -5.07 -3.53 -10.73
C ASP A 13 -3.62 -3.91 -11.08
N ILE A 14 -2.64 -3.18 -10.60
CA ILE A 14 -1.22 -3.50 -10.74
C ILE A 14 -0.74 -4.62 -9.79
N GLY A 15 -1.64 -5.20 -8.99
CA GLY A 15 -1.33 -6.25 -8.02
C GLY A 15 -0.78 -5.76 -6.68
N LYS A 16 -1.11 -4.54 -6.29
CA LYS A 16 -0.68 -3.93 -5.01
C LYS A 16 -0.95 -4.84 -3.81
N THR A 17 -2.18 -5.35 -3.69
CA THR A 17 -2.61 -6.23 -2.60
C THR A 17 -1.80 -7.53 -2.55
N TYR A 18 -1.51 -8.13 -3.71
CA TYR A 18 -0.69 -9.33 -3.78
C TYR A 18 0.75 -9.06 -3.31
N VAL A 19 1.37 -7.98 -3.79
CA VAL A 19 2.73 -7.59 -3.35
C VAL A 19 2.76 -7.21 -1.88
N THR A 20 1.74 -6.52 -1.38
CA THR A 20 1.60 -6.20 0.07
C THR A 20 1.54 -7.50 0.90
N ALA A 21 0.76 -8.48 0.45
CA ALA A 21 0.68 -9.77 1.12
C ALA A 21 2.03 -10.52 1.13
N LEU A 22 2.79 -10.46 0.03
CA LEU A 22 4.15 -11.02 -0.04
C LEU A 22 5.10 -10.31 0.94
N ILE A 23 5.07 -8.97 1.01
CA ILE A 23 5.89 -8.18 1.96
C ILE A 23 5.62 -8.65 3.40
N VAL A 24 4.35 -8.61 3.82
CA VAL A 24 3.96 -8.98 5.19
C VAL A 24 4.32 -10.42 5.49
N LYS A 25 4.00 -11.37 4.60
CA LYS A 25 4.33 -12.79 4.75
C LYS A 25 5.83 -13.03 4.88
N THR A 26 6.62 -12.38 4.03
CA THR A 26 8.09 -12.54 4.01
C THR A 26 8.72 -12.06 5.29
N LEU A 27 8.34 -10.86 5.77
CA LEU A 27 8.86 -10.32 7.02
C LEU A 27 8.38 -11.12 8.24
N ARG A 28 7.13 -11.61 8.26
CA ARG A 28 6.64 -12.52 9.31
C ARG A 28 7.43 -13.83 9.35
N LYS A 29 7.70 -14.44 8.19
CA LYS A 29 8.56 -15.65 8.10
C LYS A 29 10.00 -15.38 8.56
N ALA A 30 10.48 -14.16 8.43
CA ALA A 30 11.79 -13.72 8.96
C ALA A 30 11.78 -13.43 10.47
N GLY A 31 10.65 -13.61 11.15
CA GLY A 31 10.50 -13.46 12.60
C GLY A 31 10.07 -12.06 13.06
N LEU A 32 9.69 -11.15 12.15
CA LEU A 32 9.13 -9.85 12.55
C LEU A 32 7.64 -10.01 12.88
N ASP A 33 7.23 -9.40 13.99
CA ASP A 33 5.81 -9.35 14.35
C ASP A 33 5.13 -8.21 13.60
N MET A 34 4.39 -8.59 12.53
CA MET A 34 3.84 -7.68 11.53
C MET A 34 2.32 -7.59 11.62
N GLY A 35 1.80 -6.38 11.73
CA GLY A 35 0.40 -6.05 11.51
C GLY A 35 0.14 -5.52 10.09
N TYR A 36 -1.13 -5.49 9.73
CA TYR A 36 -1.64 -4.93 8.47
C TYR A 36 -2.89 -4.10 8.73
N TYR A 37 -3.03 -3.02 7.98
CA TYR A 37 -4.22 -2.19 8.03
C TYR A 37 -4.51 -1.53 6.67
N LYS A 38 -5.80 -1.41 6.33
CA LYS A 38 -6.30 -0.65 5.18
C LYS A 38 -7.44 0.27 5.62
N ALA A 39 -7.40 1.55 5.24
CA ALA A 39 -8.38 2.52 5.72
C ALA A 39 -9.76 2.30 5.10
N ALA A 40 -9.81 2.10 3.78
CA ALA A 40 -11.05 1.94 3.04
C ALA A 40 -10.87 0.99 1.84
N ILE A 41 -11.91 0.21 1.56
CA ILE A 41 -12.01 -0.67 0.39
C ILE A 41 -13.38 -0.44 -0.25
N SER A 42 -13.41 -0.42 -1.57
CA SER A 42 -14.64 -0.40 -2.38
C SER A 42 -14.70 -1.60 -3.32
N GLY A 43 -15.91 -2.09 -3.61
CA GLY A 43 -16.14 -3.19 -4.54
C GLY A 43 -15.99 -4.59 -3.93
N ALA A 44 -16.19 -4.76 -2.62
CA ALA A 44 -16.20 -6.07 -2.01
C ALA A 44 -17.46 -6.29 -1.15
N PRO A 45 -18.08 -7.49 -1.20
CA PRO A 45 -19.30 -7.77 -0.44
C PRO A 45 -19.04 -8.02 1.04
N THR A 46 -17.87 -8.57 1.38
CA THR A 46 -17.44 -8.87 2.75
C THR A 46 -15.96 -8.55 2.94
N VAL A 47 -15.53 -8.36 4.18
CA VAL A 47 -14.10 -8.16 4.48
C VAL A 47 -13.28 -9.39 4.08
N GLY A 48 -13.80 -10.60 4.30
CA GLY A 48 -13.12 -11.84 3.93
C GLY A 48 -12.84 -11.99 2.43
N GLU A 49 -13.69 -11.41 1.57
CA GLU A 49 -13.55 -11.43 0.10
C GLU A 49 -12.84 -10.18 -0.45
N SER A 50 -12.44 -9.26 0.43
CA SER A 50 -11.75 -8.04 0.07
C SER A 50 -10.22 -8.19 0.04
N ASP A 51 -9.54 -7.17 -0.44
CA ASP A 51 -8.08 -7.04 -0.38
C ASP A 51 -7.54 -7.28 1.04
N ALA A 52 -8.18 -6.69 2.07
CA ALA A 52 -7.75 -6.85 3.45
C ALA A 52 -7.91 -8.30 3.93
N GLY A 53 -8.98 -8.96 3.57
CA GLY A 53 -9.20 -10.39 3.85
C GLY A 53 -8.16 -11.26 3.15
N PHE A 54 -7.82 -10.94 1.89
CA PHE A 54 -6.77 -11.64 1.16
C PHE A 54 -5.42 -11.53 1.87
N VAL A 55 -4.96 -10.31 2.23
CA VAL A 55 -3.69 -10.11 2.93
C VAL A 55 -3.69 -10.83 4.29
N ASN A 56 -4.77 -10.70 5.06
CA ASN A 56 -4.93 -11.33 6.37
C ASN A 56 -4.76 -12.86 6.29
N LYS A 57 -5.35 -13.49 5.29
CA LYS A 57 -5.28 -14.92 5.05
C LYS A 57 -3.93 -15.35 4.47
N PHE A 58 -3.46 -14.68 3.41
CA PHE A 58 -2.24 -15.06 2.68
C PHE A 58 -0.97 -14.92 3.52
N ALA A 59 -0.90 -13.86 4.34
CA ALA A 59 0.22 -13.60 5.23
C ALA A 59 0.06 -14.25 6.63
N ASP A 60 -0.98 -15.04 6.84
CA ASP A 60 -1.28 -15.76 8.09
C ASP A 60 -1.35 -14.83 9.32
N ILE A 61 -1.94 -13.63 9.14
CA ILE A 61 -2.05 -12.63 10.23
C ILE A 61 -3.12 -13.05 11.23
N LYS A 62 -4.30 -13.48 10.74
CA LYS A 62 -5.45 -13.98 11.52
C LYS A 62 -6.06 -12.95 12.47
N GLU A 63 -6.07 -11.69 12.09
CA GLU A 63 -6.72 -10.64 12.84
C GLU A 63 -8.24 -10.59 12.58
N PRO A 64 -9.04 -10.13 13.56
CA PRO A 64 -10.44 -9.82 13.31
C PRO A 64 -10.58 -8.65 12.33
N GLU A 65 -11.73 -8.59 11.67
CA GLU A 65 -11.98 -7.66 10.57
C GLU A 65 -11.78 -6.19 10.95
N ASP A 66 -12.19 -5.82 12.16
CA ASP A 66 -12.07 -4.44 12.68
C ASP A 66 -10.63 -4.01 13.01
N MET A 67 -9.68 -4.97 13.03
CA MET A 67 -8.25 -4.70 13.17
C MET A 67 -7.56 -4.42 11.83
N ILE A 68 -8.11 -4.92 10.73
CA ILE A 68 -7.46 -4.84 9.41
C ILE A 68 -8.10 -3.83 8.46
N LEU A 69 -9.35 -3.41 8.73
CA LEU A 69 -10.12 -2.54 7.85
C LEU A 69 -11.06 -1.62 8.65
N SER A 70 -11.19 -0.35 8.22
CA SER A 70 -12.16 0.57 8.82
C SER A 70 -13.42 0.77 7.99
N TYR A 71 -13.30 0.86 6.66
CA TYR A 71 -14.44 1.11 5.78
C TYR A 71 -14.49 0.10 4.64
N LEU A 72 -15.62 -0.58 4.54
CA LEU A 72 -15.95 -1.49 3.43
C LEU A 72 -17.15 -0.94 2.68
N TYR A 73 -17.00 -0.76 1.37
CA TYR A 73 -18.07 -0.35 0.47
C TYR A 73 -18.34 -1.42 -0.57
N GLN A 74 -19.62 -1.63 -0.88
CA GLN A 74 -20.04 -2.63 -1.87
C GLN A 74 -19.90 -2.11 -3.31
N HIS A 75 -20.08 -0.80 -3.52
CA HIS A 75 -19.96 -0.22 -4.85
C HIS A 75 -18.50 -0.25 -5.34
N ALA A 76 -18.27 -0.86 -6.50
CA ALA A 76 -16.97 -0.97 -7.15
C ALA A 76 -16.60 0.33 -7.91
N VAL A 77 -16.39 1.40 -7.15
CA VAL A 77 -15.99 2.74 -7.65
C VAL A 77 -14.93 3.31 -6.69
N SER A 78 -14.42 4.50 -7.01
CA SER A 78 -13.45 5.15 -6.09
C SER A 78 -14.03 5.34 -4.68
N PRO A 79 -13.23 5.23 -3.61
CA PRO A 79 -13.70 5.23 -2.22
C PRO A 79 -14.60 6.41 -1.86
N HIS A 80 -14.27 7.63 -2.29
CA HIS A 80 -15.09 8.82 -2.02
C HIS A 80 -16.48 8.74 -2.64
N LEU A 81 -16.58 8.14 -3.84
CA LEU A 81 -17.88 7.98 -4.51
C LEU A 81 -18.69 6.87 -3.86
N ALA A 82 -18.06 5.73 -3.53
CA ALA A 82 -18.71 4.65 -2.80
C ALA A 82 -19.23 5.13 -1.43
N ALA A 83 -18.41 5.86 -0.69
CA ALA A 83 -18.78 6.46 0.60
C ALA A 83 -20.00 7.38 0.50
N ARG A 84 -20.07 8.18 -0.58
CA ARG A 84 -21.20 9.07 -0.84
C ARG A 84 -22.46 8.30 -1.20
N LEU A 85 -22.36 7.28 -2.08
CA LEU A 85 -23.49 6.44 -2.48
C LEU A 85 -24.08 5.65 -1.32
N GLU A 86 -23.23 5.22 -0.38
CA GLU A 86 -23.63 4.41 0.79
C GLU A 86 -23.86 5.25 2.05
N GLY A 87 -23.71 6.57 1.98
CA GLY A 87 -23.97 7.48 3.10
C GLY A 87 -23.06 7.28 4.31
N ASN A 88 -21.86 6.72 4.08
CA ASN A 88 -20.88 6.38 5.12
C ASN A 88 -19.52 7.03 4.83
N PRO A 89 -19.36 8.34 5.06
CA PRO A 89 -18.13 9.06 4.72
C PRO A 89 -16.96 8.64 5.61
N VAL A 90 -15.76 8.63 5.03
CA VAL A 90 -14.54 8.36 5.78
C VAL A 90 -14.25 9.50 6.76
N GLU A 91 -14.06 9.18 8.03
CA GLU A 91 -13.72 10.13 9.09
C GLU A 91 -12.27 9.94 9.54
N LYS A 92 -11.53 11.05 9.65
CA LYS A 92 -10.12 11.06 10.08
C LYS A 92 -9.93 10.36 11.44
N GLU A 93 -10.79 10.68 12.40
CA GLU A 93 -10.71 10.17 13.75
C GLU A 93 -10.87 8.65 13.81
N VAL A 94 -11.67 8.07 12.93
CA VAL A 94 -11.85 6.61 12.83
C VAL A 94 -10.55 5.95 12.36
N ILE A 95 -9.91 6.54 11.33
CA ILE A 95 -8.62 6.04 10.83
C ILE A 95 -7.54 6.15 11.91
N LEU A 96 -7.41 7.30 12.57
CA LEU A 96 -6.41 7.52 13.61
C LEU A 96 -6.59 6.55 14.79
N LYS A 97 -7.85 6.32 15.22
CA LYS A 97 -8.17 5.39 16.29
C LYS A 97 -7.85 3.93 15.91
N ALA A 98 -8.19 3.53 14.69
CA ALA A 98 -7.89 2.19 14.20
C ALA A 98 -6.37 1.97 14.08
N TRP A 99 -5.66 2.95 13.49
CA TRP A 99 -4.20 2.92 13.37
C TRP A 99 -3.51 2.78 14.72
N LYS A 100 -3.90 3.59 15.71
CA LYS A 100 -3.39 3.51 17.07
C LYS A 100 -3.57 2.10 17.66
N ARG A 101 -4.75 1.50 17.51
CA ARG A 101 -5.04 0.15 18.00
C ARG A 101 -4.13 -0.91 17.37
N VAL A 102 -3.87 -0.81 16.07
CA VAL A 102 -2.97 -1.75 15.37
C VAL A 102 -1.52 -1.56 15.79
N THR A 103 -1.06 -0.31 15.91
CA THR A 103 0.31 0.01 16.33
C THR A 103 0.59 -0.29 17.80
N GLU A 104 -0.42 -0.25 18.67
CA GLU A 104 -0.29 -0.72 20.05
C GLU A 104 -0.09 -2.25 20.15
N LYS A 105 -0.56 -3.00 19.15
CA LYS A 105 -0.43 -4.46 19.10
C LYS A 105 0.84 -4.92 18.41
N TYR A 106 1.25 -4.27 17.33
CA TYR A 106 2.33 -4.72 16.46
C TYR A 106 3.49 -3.74 16.42
N PRO A 107 4.74 -4.22 16.57
CA PRO A 107 5.94 -3.38 16.43
C PRO A 107 6.21 -2.94 14.99
N TYR A 108 5.67 -3.66 13.99
CA TYR A 108 5.72 -3.30 12.59
C TYR A 108 4.33 -3.33 11.98
N VAL A 109 3.92 -2.28 11.27
CA VAL A 109 2.61 -2.22 10.63
C VAL A 109 2.72 -1.78 9.18
N THR A 110 2.16 -2.57 8.29
CA THR A 110 2.00 -2.22 6.88
C THR A 110 0.61 -1.64 6.66
N MET A 111 0.51 -0.42 6.14
CA MET A 111 -0.74 0.16 5.68
C MET A 111 -0.82 0.12 4.17
N GLU A 112 -1.91 -0.40 3.62
CA GLU A 112 -2.14 -0.44 2.17
C GLU A 112 -3.12 0.65 1.73
N GLY A 113 -2.76 1.38 0.68
CA GLY A 113 -3.63 2.37 0.03
C GLY A 113 -4.63 1.74 -0.94
N SER A 114 -5.59 2.54 -1.39
CA SER A 114 -6.61 2.20 -2.38
C SER A 114 -6.30 2.88 -3.71
N GLY A 115 -6.25 2.14 -4.82
CA GLY A 115 -5.92 2.68 -6.14
C GLY A 115 -4.49 3.23 -6.24
N GLY A 116 -4.29 4.26 -7.07
CA GLY A 116 -3.03 5.00 -7.17
C GLY A 116 -2.91 6.07 -6.08
N ILE A 117 -1.74 6.74 -6.03
CA ILE A 117 -1.44 7.73 -4.97
C ILE A 117 -2.42 8.93 -4.95
N VAL A 118 -2.91 9.35 -6.10
CA VAL A 118 -3.92 10.41 -6.23
C VAL A 118 -5.32 9.80 -6.17
N CYS A 119 -5.67 9.23 -5.03
CA CYS A 119 -6.99 8.64 -4.82
C CYS A 119 -7.78 9.46 -3.80
N PRO A 120 -8.93 10.05 -4.17
CA PRO A 120 -9.80 10.71 -3.21
C PRO A 120 -10.51 9.66 -2.34
N ILE A 121 -10.41 9.84 -1.02
CA ILE A 121 -11.01 8.96 -0.01
C ILE A 121 -12.34 9.53 0.48
N ARG A 122 -12.42 10.86 0.60
CA ARG A 122 -13.63 11.60 0.92
C ARG A 122 -13.70 12.88 0.09
N HIS A 123 -14.88 13.21 -0.40
CA HIS A 123 -15.14 14.48 -1.08
C HIS A 123 -16.60 14.88 -0.89
N ASP A 124 -16.85 15.73 0.11
CA ASP A 124 -18.16 16.28 0.45
C ASP A 124 -18.03 17.74 0.93
N GLU A 125 -19.13 18.38 1.32
CA GLU A 125 -19.15 19.77 1.80
C GLU A 125 -18.40 19.97 3.13
N LYS A 126 -18.17 18.91 3.90
CA LYS A 126 -17.51 18.96 5.20
C LYS A 126 -16.01 18.76 5.12
N ALA A 127 -15.56 17.89 4.19
CA ALA A 127 -14.15 17.54 4.08
C ALA A 127 -13.77 17.00 2.70
N VAL A 128 -12.50 17.20 2.36
CA VAL A 128 -11.85 16.60 1.19
C VAL A 128 -10.58 15.91 1.67
N TYR A 129 -10.52 14.59 1.49
CA TYR A 129 -9.36 13.77 1.88
C TYR A 129 -8.87 12.92 0.71
N TYR A 130 -7.56 12.88 0.55
CA TYR A 130 -6.85 11.99 -0.38
C TYR A 130 -6.04 10.94 0.39
N LEU A 131 -5.50 9.95 -0.31
CA LEU A 131 -4.57 8.98 0.31
C LEU A 131 -3.37 9.67 0.95
N THR A 132 -2.86 10.72 0.33
CA THR A 132 -1.72 11.48 0.86
C THR A 132 -2.02 12.15 2.20
N ASP A 133 -3.26 12.58 2.43
CA ASP A 133 -3.62 13.15 3.74
C ASP A 133 -3.53 12.08 4.84
N ILE A 134 -3.92 10.83 4.55
CA ILE A 134 -3.75 9.71 5.51
C ILE A 134 -2.27 9.46 5.80
N ILE A 135 -1.43 9.44 4.76
CA ILE A 135 0.03 9.28 4.91
C ILE A 135 0.62 10.37 5.80
N GLU A 136 0.23 11.63 5.55
CA GLU A 136 0.67 12.79 6.32
C GLU A 136 0.18 12.75 7.78
N TRP A 137 -1.09 12.38 8.04
CA TRP A 137 -1.62 12.26 9.41
C TRP A 137 -0.89 11.22 10.24
N LEU A 138 -0.42 10.16 9.58
CA LEU A 138 0.22 9.01 10.22
C LEU A 138 1.75 9.07 10.15
N HIS A 139 2.31 10.11 9.51
CA HIS A 139 3.75 10.31 9.30
C HIS A 139 4.46 9.09 8.68
N LEU A 140 3.83 8.45 7.69
CA LEU A 140 4.34 7.21 7.11
C LEU A 140 5.28 7.48 5.94
N PRO A 141 6.40 6.76 5.83
CA PRO A 141 7.14 6.63 4.59
C PRO A 141 6.37 5.74 3.61
N VAL A 142 6.68 5.85 2.32
CA VAL A 142 5.97 5.18 1.24
C VAL A 142 6.88 4.19 0.50
N LEU A 143 6.33 3.03 0.18
CA LEU A 143 6.85 2.10 -0.82
C LEU A 143 5.91 2.10 -2.03
N VAL A 144 6.47 2.24 -3.24
CA VAL A 144 5.70 2.31 -4.49
C VAL A 144 5.69 0.96 -5.18
N ILE A 145 4.50 0.46 -5.52
CA ILE A 145 4.34 -0.73 -6.37
C ILE A 145 3.93 -0.28 -7.77
N ALA A 146 4.58 -0.85 -8.78
CA ALA A 146 4.28 -0.59 -10.19
C ALA A 146 4.29 -1.90 -11.00
N ASP A 147 3.64 -1.89 -12.16
CA ASP A 147 3.77 -2.95 -13.15
C ASP A 147 5.17 -2.87 -13.82
N ALA A 148 5.78 -4.00 -14.17
CA ALA A 148 7.11 -4.01 -14.79
C ALA A 148 7.08 -3.69 -16.29
N GLY A 149 5.91 -3.72 -16.92
CA GLY A 149 5.75 -3.65 -18.37
C GLY A 149 5.93 -2.27 -19.00
N LEU A 150 5.56 -2.17 -20.26
CA LEU A 150 5.66 -0.94 -21.05
C LEU A 150 4.82 0.19 -20.42
N GLY A 151 5.41 1.40 -20.36
CA GLY A 151 4.78 2.59 -19.76
C GLY A 151 5.11 2.80 -18.28
N THR A 152 5.75 1.82 -17.63
CA THR A 152 6.03 1.88 -16.18
C THR A 152 6.95 3.04 -15.82
N ILE A 153 7.92 3.42 -16.64
CA ILE A 153 8.82 4.56 -16.41
C ILE A 153 7.98 5.83 -16.14
N ASN A 154 7.05 6.14 -17.04
CA ASN A 154 6.17 7.30 -16.89
C ASN A 154 5.33 7.22 -15.60
N HIS A 155 4.71 6.07 -15.34
CA HIS A 155 3.85 5.89 -14.18
C HIS A 155 4.62 6.02 -12.86
N VAL A 156 5.81 5.44 -12.77
CA VAL A 156 6.65 5.51 -11.57
C VAL A 156 7.18 6.92 -11.36
N VAL A 157 7.73 7.55 -12.40
CA VAL A 157 8.29 8.90 -12.29
C VAL A 157 7.22 9.90 -11.86
N THR A 158 6.06 9.91 -12.50
CA THR A 158 4.97 10.83 -12.14
C THR A 158 4.43 10.58 -10.73
N THR A 159 4.34 9.32 -10.32
CA THR A 159 3.94 8.94 -8.95
C THR A 159 4.98 9.43 -7.93
N CYS A 160 6.26 9.21 -8.17
CA CYS A 160 7.33 9.65 -7.28
C CYS A 160 7.39 11.18 -7.17
N GLU A 161 7.24 11.89 -8.27
CA GLU A 161 7.21 13.36 -8.27
C GLU A 161 6.01 13.91 -7.48
N TYR A 162 4.82 13.29 -7.64
CA TYR A 162 3.66 13.68 -6.84
C TYR A 162 3.88 13.46 -5.34
N ILE A 163 4.48 12.34 -4.93
CA ILE A 163 4.80 12.02 -3.54
C ILE A 163 5.83 13.00 -2.98
N ARG A 164 6.90 13.31 -3.74
CA ARG A 164 7.94 14.28 -3.35
C ARG A 164 7.42 15.67 -3.14
N ASN A 165 6.52 16.14 -4.01
CA ASN A 165 5.89 17.44 -3.87
C ASN A 165 5.05 17.58 -2.58
N ARG A 166 4.70 16.48 -1.95
CA ARG A 166 4.08 16.41 -0.62
C ARG A 166 5.09 16.22 0.52
N HIS A 167 6.40 16.23 0.22
CA HIS A 167 7.48 15.99 1.19
C HIS A 167 7.38 14.62 1.90
N ILE A 168 6.76 13.62 1.27
CA ILE A 168 6.61 12.27 1.81
C ILE A 168 7.86 11.45 1.42
N PRO A 169 8.52 10.75 2.37
CA PRO A 169 9.67 9.91 2.07
C PRO A 169 9.30 8.69 1.24
N ILE A 170 10.05 8.44 0.15
CA ILE A 170 9.92 7.22 -0.66
C ILE A 170 11.07 6.28 -0.30
N LYS A 171 10.78 5.05 0.12
CA LYS A 171 11.75 4.07 0.60
C LYS A 171 12.23 3.09 -0.46
N GLY A 172 11.46 2.90 -1.50
CA GLY A 172 11.78 1.98 -2.59
C GLY A 172 10.64 1.78 -3.55
N ILE A 173 10.92 1.02 -4.60
CA ILE A 173 9.97 0.63 -5.63
C ILE A 173 9.99 -0.90 -5.71
N ILE A 174 8.83 -1.52 -5.90
CA ILE A 174 8.70 -2.95 -6.25
C ILE A 174 7.99 -3.04 -7.60
N LEU A 175 8.60 -3.76 -8.54
CA LEU A 175 8.00 -4.04 -9.84
C LEU A 175 7.30 -5.40 -9.81
N ASN A 176 6.00 -5.38 -10.08
CA ASN A 176 5.15 -6.58 -10.17
C ASN A 176 4.99 -7.02 -11.63
N ASN A 177 4.50 -8.24 -11.84
CA ASN A 177 4.33 -8.87 -13.14
C ASN A 177 5.63 -9.01 -13.94
N TRP A 178 6.73 -9.15 -13.24
CA TRP A 178 8.06 -9.30 -13.82
C TRP A 178 8.17 -10.58 -14.65
N LYS A 179 8.63 -10.47 -15.89
CA LYS A 179 8.85 -11.59 -16.81
C LYS A 179 10.33 -11.75 -17.16
N GLY A 180 11.12 -10.70 -16.93
CA GLY A 180 12.50 -10.59 -17.37
C GLY A 180 12.64 -10.15 -18.82
N GLY A 181 13.86 -9.84 -19.21
CA GLY A 181 14.19 -9.43 -20.56
C GLY A 181 14.64 -7.97 -20.65
N VAL A 182 15.11 -7.61 -21.84
CA VAL A 182 15.82 -6.34 -22.10
C VAL A 182 14.97 -5.13 -21.72
N MET A 183 13.66 -5.14 -22.08
CA MET A 183 12.77 -4.01 -21.81
C MET A 183 12.60 -3.76 -20.30
N GLU A 184 12.36 -4.80 -19.52
CA GLU A 184 12.10 -4.64 -18.08
C GLU A 184 13.37 -4.28 -17.31
N GLU A 185 14.52 -4.85 -17.71
CA GLU A 185 15.81 -4.47 -17.13
C GLU A 185 16.18 -3.02 -17.46
N ASP A 186 15.91 -2.55 -18.69
CA ASP A 186 16.07 -1.15 -19.07
C ASP A 186 15.12 -0.24 -18.28
N ASN A 187 13.85 -0.64 -18.10
CA ASN A 187 12.89 0.07 -17.27
C ASN A 187 13.41 0.28 -15.84
N VAL A 188 14.03 -0.75 -15.23
CA VAL A 188 14.65 -0.63 -13.90
C VAL A 188 15.73 0.44 -13.90
N ALA A 189 16.69 0.35 -14.85
CA ALA A 189 17.79 1.30 -14.93
C ALA A 189 17.30 2.75 -15.10
N MET A 190 16.34 2.97 -16.00
CA MET A 190 15.76 4.30 -16.24
C MET A 190 14.97 4.83 -15.03
N ILE A 191 14.19 3.97 -14.38
CA ILE A 191 13.44 4.36 -13.15
C ILE A 191 14.41 4.81 -12.07
N GLU A 192 15.44 4.02 -11.79
CA GLU A 192 16.43 4.35 -10.76
C GLU A 192 17.23 5.60 -11.10
N GLU A 193 17.65 5.78 -12.36
CA GLU A 193 18.36 6.97 -12.81
C GLU A 193 17.53 8.24 -12.66
N ILE A 194 16.28 8.23 -13.14
CA ILE A 194 15.42 9.42 -13.15
C ILE A 194 14.93 9.74 -11.74
N THR A 195 14.51 8.72 -10.99
CA THR A 195 13.91 8.94 -9.67
C THR A 195 14.92 8.99 -8.53
N GLY A 196 16.12 8.41 -8.70
CA GLY A 196 17.06 8.19 -7.59
C GLY A 196 16.52 7.26 -6.50
N VAL A 197 15.42 6.53 -6.76
CA VAL A 197 14.81 5.56 -5.84
C VAL A 197 15.07 4.16 -6.35
N ARG A 198 15.57 3.27 -5.47
CA ARG A 198 15.91 1.90 -5.84
C ARG A 198 14.69 1.02 -6.08
N VAL A 199 14.82 0.14 -7.06
CA VAL A 199 13.93 -1.02 -7.22
C VAL A 199 14.43 -2.15 -6.32
N ILE A 200 13.78 -2.34 -5.17
CA ILE A 200 14.24 -3.26 -4.11
C ILE A 200 13.76 -4.70 -4.29
N ALA A 201 12.78 -4.92 -5.15
CA ALA A 201 12.32 -6.26 -5.50
C ALA A 201 11.59 -6.29 -6.85
N LYS A 202 11.60 -7.48 -7.47
CA LYS A 202 10.89 -7.81 -8.71
C LYS A 202 10.03 -9.03 -8.42
N VAL A 203 8.72 -8.93 -8.64
CA VAL A 203 7.73 -9.97 -8.30
C VAL A 203 7.23 -10.64 -9.57
N GLN A 204 7.31 -11.96 -9.61
CA GLN A 204 6.77 -12.78 -10.69
C GLN A 204 5.37 -13.32 -10.32
N LYS A 205 4.62 -13.64 -11.34
CA LYS A 205 3.31 -14.28 -11.13
C LYS A 205 3.48 -15.64 -10.47
N GLY A 206 2.84 -15.84 -9.32
CA GLY A 206 2.87 -17.08 -8.57
C GLY A 206 3.91 -17.14 -7.45
N ASP A 207 4.69 -16.08 -7.25
CA ASP A 207 5.56 -15.99 -6.08
C ASP A 207 4.75 -16.15 -4.78
N ASP A 208 5.27 -16.91 -3.84
CA ASP A 208 4.64 -17.10 -2.53
C ASP A 208 5.37 -16.41 -1.38
N ILE A 209 6.55 -15.87 -1.68
CA ILE A 209 7.38 -14.99 -0.84
C ILE A 209 8.00 -13.88 -1.69
N LEU A 210 8.39 -12.78 -1.08
CA LEU A 210 9.11 -11.70 -1.76
C LEU A 210 10.62 -12.02 -1.79
N HIS A 211 11.20 -12.07 -2.97
CA HIS A 211 12.64 -12.25 -3.17
C HIS A 211 13.35 -10.89 -3.10
N CYS A 212 13.96 -10.56 -1.97
CA CYS A 212 14.62 -9.28 -1.72
C CYS A 212 15.67 -9.39 -0.61
N ASP A 213 16.44 -8.33 -0.40
CA ASP A 213 17.21 -8.18 0.83
C ASP A 213 16.27 -7.85 2.00
N LEU A 214 16.19 -8.76 2.98
CA LEU A 214 15.30 -8.61 4.14
C LEU A 214 15.65 -7.41 5.01
N LYS A 215 16.93 -7.04 5.10
CA LYS A 215 17.38 -5.89 5.89
C LYS A 215 16.95 -4.59 5.19
N GLU A 216 17.11 -4.52 3.88
CA GLU A 216 16.67 -3.39 3.07
C GLU A 216 15.14 -3.22 3.15
N LEU A 217 14.38 -4.31 3.03
CA LEU A 217 12.92 -4.27 3.16
C LEU A 217 12.47 -3.84 4.55
N ALA A 218 13.07 -4.37 5.61
CA ALA A 218 12.75 -3.98 6.99
C ALA A 218 13.14 -2.51 7.28
N ALA A 219 14.20 -1.99 6.65
CA ALA A 219 14.62 -0.60 6.76
C ALA A 219 13.68 0.40 6.08
N CYS A 220 12.72 -0.07 5.26
CA CYS A 220 11.66 0.78 4.72
C CYS A 220 10.65 1.26 5.78
N TYR A 221 10.57 0.58 6.92
CA TYR A 221 9.67 0.92 8.02
C TYR A 221 10.34 1.93 8.95
N GLU A 222 9.69 3.07 9.21
CA GLU A 222 10.18 4.12 10.11
C GLU A 222 9.37 4.19 11.41
N GLU A 223 9.98 4.73 12.45
CA GLU A 223 9.32 4.97 13.74
C GLU A 223 8.18 5.99 13.58
N ILE A 224 7.05 5.72 14.24
CA ILE A 224 5.80 6.48 14.17
C ILE A 224 5.24 6.75 15.57
#